data_368027ed444769bf3f82479adc43ee52
#
_entry.id   368027ed444769bf3f82479adc43ee52
#
_cell.length_a   1.000
_cell.length_b   1.000
_cell.length_c   1.000
_cell.angle_alpha   90.00
_cell.angle_beta   90.00
_cell.angle_gamma   90.00
#
_symmetry.space_group_name_H-M   'P 1'
#
loop_
_entity.id
_entity.type
_entity.pdbx_description
1 polymer ?
#
loop_
_entity_poly.entity_id
_entity_poly.type
_entity_poly.pdbx_seq_one_letter_code
_entity_poly.pdbx_strand_id
1 'polypeptide(L)'
;MASNALNLEVCALERSFGIVAKTPAKCDKHGEYAAVFRRNSDKPTGCPECSREAEAEKLRDEQAEMWRRNERERMERRLAGVMIPPRFQGRTFDSYIAQNDGQRKALKVCRKYADDFAENKRLGRCLLLLGMPGTGKTHLATAIAGHVVCNSASVTAAYRTVSTILQFVKGSFDREAEYTEAQAFEALCAPSLLIIDEVGATKPTDFELATLFSVIDGRYQNLMPTIVISNLKAEELPGALGERCVDRLRENGGVAVRFDWSSKRSEVRHD
;
A
#
# COMPACT_ATOMS: atom_id res chain seq x y z
N MET A 1 -47.17 4.26 -39.42
CA MET A 1 -46.96 3.68 -38.08
C MET A 1 -47.34 2.19 -38.15
N ALA A 2 -46.36 1.31 -38.34
CA ALA A 2 -46.63 -0.12 -38.38
C ALA A 2 -46.95 -0.61 -36.96
N SER A 3 -48.20 -1.01 -36.73
CA SER A 3 -48.66 -1.71 -35.53
C SER A 3 -47.86 -3.01 -35.48
N ASN A 4 -46.92 -3.11 -34.54
CA ASN A 4 -46.20 -4.34 -34.28
C ASN A 4 -47.17 -5.30 -33.52
N ALA A 5 -47.99 -6.05 -34.25
CA ALA A 5 -48.91 -6.99 -33.67
C ALA A 5 -48.11 -8.09 -32.92
N LEU A 6 -48.32 -8.23 -31.61
CA LEU A 6 -47.71 -9.25 -30.80
C LEU A 6 -48.01 -10.64 -31.38
N ASN A 7 -46.96 -11.39 -31.74
CA ASN A 7 -47.14 -12.78 -32.17
C ASN A 7 -47.42 -13.67 -30.97
N LEU A 8 -48.69 -14.08 -30.80
CA LEU A 8 -49.17 -14.92 -29.71
C LEU A 8 -49.21 -16.43 -30.05
N GLU A 9 -48.87 -16.80 -31.29
CA GLU A 9 -48.79 -18.21 -31.68
C GLU A 9 -47.46 -18.83 -31.15
N VAL A 10 -47.58 -20.05 -30.63
CA VAL A 10 -46.41 -20.83 -30.17
C VAL A 10 -45.88 -21.68 -31.31
N CYS A 11 -44.71 -21.41 -31.81
CA CYS A 11 -44.09 -22.19 -32.90
C CYS A 11 -43.48 -23.52 -32.38
N ALA A 12 -43.14 -24.43 -33.32
CA ALA A 12 -42.58 -25.75 -32.98
C ALA A 12 -41.30 -25.68 -32.16
N LEU A 13 -40.43 -24.70 -32.47
CA LEU A 13 -39.18 -24.48 -31.73
C LEU A 13 -39.44 -24.03 -30.29
N GLU A 14 -40.38 -23.12 -30.07
CA GLU A 14 -40.72 -22.64 -28.73
C GLU A 14 -41.35 -23.73 -27.87
N ARG A 15 -42.13 -24.63 -28.49
CA ARG A 15 -42.66 -25.83 -27.80
C ARG A 15 -41.56 -26.77 -27.33
N SER A 16 -40.45 -26.89 -28.09
CA SER A 16 -39.30 -27.70 -27.67
C SER A 16 -38.57 -27.10 -26.45
N PHE A 17 -38.66 -25.78 -26.25
CA PHE A 17 -38.16 -25.08 -25.05
C PHE A 17 -39.20 -25.04 -23.91
N GLY A 18 -40.31 -25.80 -24.03
CA GLY A 18 -41.31 -25.96 -22.97
C GLY A 18 -42.29 -24.80 -22.86
N ILE A 19 -42.41 -23.95 -23.88
CA ILE A 19 -43.43 -22.90 -23.94
C ILE A 19 -44.74 -23.54 -24.39
N VAL A 20 -45.78 -23.34 -23.60
CA VAL A 20 -47.10 -23.95 -23.83
C VAL A 20 -48.15 -22.94 -24.31
N ALA A 21 -48.04 -21.68 -23.91
CA ALA A 21 -48.97 -20.64 -24.31
C ALA A 21 -48.31 -19.25 -24.25
N LYS A 22 -48.83 -18.27 -24.99
CA LYS A 22 -48.48 -16.85 -24.95
C LYS A 22 -49.73 -16.03 -24.66
N THR A 23 -49.60 -14.99 -23.85
CA THR A 23 -50.64 -14.01 -23.58
C THR A 23 -50.09 -12.59 -23.69
N PRO A 24 -50.93 -11.63 -24.17
CA PRO A 24 -50.52 -10.24 -24.16
C PRO A 24 -50.41 -9.76 -22.71
N ALA A 25 -49.30 -9.03 -22.39
CA ALA A 25 -49.07 -8.41 -21.09
C ALA A 25 -48.49 -7.00 -21.31
N LYS A 26 -48.60 -6.15 -20.31
CA LYS A 26 -48.10 -4.77 -20.35
C LYS A 26 -47.11 -4.56 -19.22
N CYS A 27 -45.99 -3.97 -19.59
CA CYS A 27 -44.97 -3.49 -18.65
C CYS A 27 -45.04 -1.96 -18.58
N ASP A 28 -45.05 -1.39 -17.40
CA ASP A 28 -45.11 0.07 -17.21
C ASP A 28 -43.90 0.79 -17.83
N LYS A 29 -42.77 0.12 -17.88
CA LYS A 29 -41.50 0.67 -18.38
C LYS A 29 -41.30 0.44 -19.89
N HIS A 30 -41.65 -0.76 -20.40
CA HIS A 30 -41.30 -1.18 -21.77
C HIS A 30 -42.50 -1.39 -22.69
N GLY A 31 -43.72 -1.15 -22.18
CA GLY A 31 -44.90 -1.27 -22.99
C GLY A 31 -45.41 -2.72 -23.12
N GLU A 32 -46.10 -3.02 -24.24
CA GLU A 32 -46.71 -4.31 -24.47
C GLU A 32 -45.70 -5.40 -24.84
N TYR A 33 -45.89 -6.61 -24.31
CA TYR A 33 -45.05 -7.77 -24.61
C TYR A 33 -45.85 -9.07 -24.56
N ALA A 34 -45.35 -10.13 -25.19
CA ALA A 34 -45.95 -11.47 -25.12
C ALA A 34 -45.38 -12.21 -23.88
N ALA A 35 -46.16 -12.34 -22.83
CA ALA A 35 -45.81 -13.18 -21.69
C ALA A 35 -45.99 -14.66 -22.05
N VAL A 36 -45.02 -15.50 -21.69
CA VAL A 36 -45.02 -16.92 -22.01
C VAL A 36 -45.31 -17.79 -20.79
N PHE A 37 -46.12 -18.81 -20.95
CA PHE A 37 -46.27 -19.87 -19.98
C PHE A 37 -45.36 -21.03 -20.31
N ARG A 38 -44.66 -21.55 -19.32
CA ARG A 38 -43.80 -22.73 -19.44
C ARG A 38 -44.47 -23.95 -18.82
N ARG A 39 -44.16 -25.15 -19.33
CA ARG A 39 -44.80 -26.44 -18.89
C ARG A 39 -44.73 -26.67 -17.38
N ASN A 40 -43.75 -26.09 -16.67
CA ASN A 40 -43.52 -26.31 -15.24
C ASN A 40 -43.84 -25.06 -14.39
N SER A 41 -44.63 -24.11 -14.91
CA SER A 41 -44.95 -22.86 -14.19
C SER A 41 -46.37 -22.42 -14.52
N ASP A 42 -47.19 -22.24 -13.49
CA ASP A 42 -48.53 -21.69 -13.60
C ASP A 42 -48.57 -20.16 -13.75
N LYS A 43 -47.39 -19.53 -13.66
CA LYS A 43 -47.25 -18.07 -13.80
C LYS A 43 -46.58 -17.71 -15.12
N PRO A 44 -47.07 -16.67 -15.83
CA PRO A 44 -46.43 -16.17 -17.03
C PRO A 44 -45.11 -15.53 -16.72
N THR A 45 -44.21 -15.47 -17.70
CA THR A 45 -42.94 -14.73 -17.58
C THR A 45 -43.18 -13.23 -17.47
N GLY A 46 -42.30 -12.53 -16.74
CA GLY A 46 -42.26 -11.07 -16.72
C GLY A 46 -41.77 -10.47 -18.05
N CYS A 47 -41.67 -9.15 -18.08
CA CYS A 47 -41.19 -8.43 -19.26
C CYS A 47 -39.76 -8.86 -19.59
N PRO A 48 -39.45 -9.29 -20.83
CA PRO A 48 -38.11 -9.72 -21.22
C PRO A 48 -37.06 -8.60 -21.09
N GLU A 49 -37.43 -7.37 -21.38
CA GLU A 49 -36.50 -6.21 -21.26
C GLU A 49 -36.18 -5.93 -19.79
N CYS A 50 -37.17 -5.98 -18.87
CA CYS A 50 -36.92 -5.88 -17.44
C CYS A 50 -35.97 -6.98 -16.95
N SER A 51 -36.15 -8.22 -17.43
CA SER A 51 -35.25 -9.33 -17.06
C SER A 51 -33.83 -9.11 -17.57
N ARG A 52 -33.68 -8.64 -18.82
CA ARG A 52 -32.38 -8.30 -19.39
C ARG A 52 -31.68 -7.16 -18.63
N GLU A 53 -32.44 -6.12 -18.27
CA GLU A 53 -31.92 -5.01 -17.47
C GLU A 53 -31.45 -5.47 -16.09
N ALA A 54 -32.28 -6.29 -15.40
CA ALA A 54 -31.93 -6.84 -14.09
C ALA A 54 -30.71 -7.78 -14.15
N GLU A 55 -30.60 -8.61 -15.20
CA GLU A 55 -29.44 -9.46 -15.43
C GLU A 55 -28.18 -8.62 -15.72
N ALA A 56 -28.31 -7.56 -16.54
CA ALA A 56 -27.20 -6.66 -16.85
C ALA A 56 -26.74 -5.85 -15.62
N GLU A 57 -27.67 -5.42 -14.78
CA GLU A 57 -27.38 -4.75 -13.52
C GLU A 57 -26.63 -5.69 -12.56
N LYS A 58 -27.16 -6.90 -12.37
CA LYS A 58 -26.52 -7.92 -11.54
C LYS A 58 -25.10 -8.25 -12.00
N LEU A 59 -24.89 -8.39 -13.32
CA LEU A 59 -23.57 -8.65 -13.88
C LEU A 59 -22.60 -7.48 -13.64
N ARG A 60 -23.08 -6.24 -13.74
CA ARG A 60 -22.26 -5.05 -13.44
C ARG A 60 -21.84 -5.01 -11.97
N ASP A 61 -22.76 -5.34 -11.07
CA ASP A 61 -22.50 -5.37 -9.63
C ASP A 61 -21.48 -6.47 -9.28
N GLU A 62 -21.66 -7.67 -9.83
CA GLU A 62 -20.72 -8.78 -9.66
C GLU A 62 -19.32 -8.43 -10.19
N GLN A 63 -19.23 -7.77 -11.35
CA GLN A 63 -17.96 -7.30 -11.92
C GLN A 63 -17.31 -6.21 -11.05
N ALA A 64 -18.11 -5.27 -10.52
CA ALA A 64 -17.63 -4.21 -9.64
C ALA A 64 -17.11 -4.76 -8.31
N GLU A 65 -17.79 -5.75 -7.74
CA GLU A 65 -17.36 -6.43 -6.51
C GLU A 65 -16.05 -7.22 -6.74
N MET A 66 -15.97 -7.95 -7.83
CA MET A 66 -14.76 -8.70 -8.21
C MET A 66 -13.56 -7.74 -8.41
N TRP A 67 -13.78 -6.62 -9.09
CA TRP A 67 -12.75 -5.61 -9.30
C TRP A 67 -12.26 -5.01 -7.96
N ARG A 68 -13.19 -4.63 -7.05
CA ARG A 68 -12.86 -4.11 -5.72
C ARG A 68 -12.07 -5.13 -4.89
N ARG A 69 -12.46 -6.40 -4.95
CA ARG A 69 -11.76 -7.48 -4.25
C ARG A 69 -10.34 -7.67 -4.78
N ASN A 70 -10.17 -7.75 -6.10
CA ASN A 70 -8.87 -7.90 -6.73
C ASN A 70 -7.92 -6.72 -6.40
N GLU A 71 -8.46 -5.49 -6.40
CA GLU A 71 -7.67 -4.29 -6.08
C GLU A 71 -7.26 -4.30 -4.60
N ARG A 72 -8.14 -4.72 -3.70
CA ARG A 72 -7.82 -4.90 -2.27
C ARG A 72 -6.70 -5.93 -2.07
N GLU A 73 -6.83 -7.11 -2.66
CA GLU A 73 -5.82 -8.18 -2.56
C GLU A 73 -4.47 -7.74 -3.15
N ARG A 74 -4.49 -6.98 -4.24
CA ARG A 74 -3.29 -6.40 -4.84
C ARG A 74 -2.61 -5.41 -3.89
N MET A 75 -3.40 -4.55 -3.26
CA MET A 75 -2.90 -3.57 -2.30
C MET A 75 -2.32 -4.25 -1.06
N GLU A 76 -3.00 -5.26 -0.51
CA GLU A 76 -2.52 -6.04 0.64
C GLU A 76 -1.18 -6.73 0.33
N ARG A 77 -1.03 -7.33 -0.86
CA ARG A 77 0.24 -7.93 -1.30
C ARG A 77 1.36 -6.89 -1.40
N ARG A 78 1.08 -5.70 -1.92
CA ARG A 78 2.07 -4.62 -2.02
C ARG A 78 2.50 -4.12 -0.64
N LEU A 79 1.56 -3.95 0.29
CA LEU A 79 1.85 -3.56 1.67
C LEU A 79 2.62 -4.66 2.43
N ALA A 80 2.29 -5.93 2.21
CA ALA A 80 3.05 -7.05 2.78
C ALA A 80 4.52 -7.04 2.30
N GLY A 81 4.76 -6.67 1.03
CA GLY A 81 6.10 -6.52 0.47
C GLY A 81 6.97 -5.45 1.13
N VAL A 82 6.37 -4.48 1.86
CA VAL A 82 7.12 -3.48 2.63
C VAL A 82 7.83 -4.11 3.83
N MET A 83 7.35 -5.25 4.33
CA MET A 83 7.86 -5.97 5.51
C MET A 83 7.80 -5.15 6.80
N ILE A 84 6.75 -4.36 6.96
CA ILE A 84 6.48 -3.63 8.21
C ILE A 84 6.20 -4.64 9.32
N PRO A 85 6.89 -4.55 10.48
CA PRO A 85 6.63 -5.43 11.61
C PRO A 85 5.15 -5.39 12.04
N PRO A 86 4.53 -6.51 12.48
CA PRO A 86 3.10 -6.58 12.83
C PRO A 86 2.63 -5.49 13.78
N ARG A 87 3.46 -5.10 14.74
CA ARG A 87 3.19 -4.01 15.69
C ARG A 87 2.91 -2.65 15.03
N PHE A 88 3.47 -2.41 13.85
CA PHE A 88 3.38 -1.14 13.12
C PHE A 88 2.53 -1.24 11.85
N GLN A 89 1.97 -2.40 11.54
CA GLN A 89 1.03 -2.56 10.43
C GLN A 89 -0.25 -1.74 10.70
N GLY A 90 -0.83 -1.18 9.64
CA GLY A 90 -2.02 -0.33 9.73
C GLY A 90 -1.79 1.05 10.36
N ARG A 91 -0.55 1.45 10.66
CA ARG A 91 -0.24 2.80 11.13
C ARG A 91 -0.35 3.79 9.97
N THR A 92 -1.23 4.78 10.14
CA THR A 92 -1.48 5.84 9.16
C THR A 92 -1.22 7.22 9.77
N PHE A 93 -1.19 8.26 8.96
CA PHE A 93 -1.12 9.63 9.45
C PHE A 93 -2.33 9.99 10.31
N ASP A 94 -3.51 9.45 9.98
CA ASP A 94 -4.75 9.77 10.69
C ASP A 94 -4.84 9.04 12.04
N SER A 95 -4.16 7.88 12.17
CA SER A 95 -4.02 7.18 13.46
C SER A 95 -2.94 7.81 14.38
N TYR A 96 -2.18 8.81 13.92
CA TYR A 96 -1.20 9.51 14.72
C TYR A 96 -1.83 10.66 15.51
N ILE A 97 -2.01 10.45 16.81
CA ILE A 97 -2.59 11.47 17.71
C ILE A 97 -1.48 12.43 18.15
N ALA A 98 -1.52 13.65 17.62
CA ALA A 98 -0.59 14.73 17.98
C ALA A 98 -1.14 15.55 19.15
N GLN A 99 -0.47 15.50 20.31
CA GLN A 99 -0.88 16.15 21.55
C GLN A 99 -0.18 17.50 21.77
N ASN A 100 0.98 17.73 21.16
CA ASN A 100 1.76 18.96 21.30
C ASN A 100 2.21 19.51 19.92
N ASP A 101 2.78 20.72 19.93
CA ASP A 101 3.21 21.40 18.71
C ASP A 101 4.34 20.70 17.99
N GLY A 102 5.28 20.10 18.72
CA GLY A 102 6.36 19.29 18.14
C GLY A 102 5.81 18.11 17.35
N GLN A 103 4.85 17.38 17.90
CA GLN A 103 4.18 16.27 17.25
C GLN A 103 3.36 16.72 16.03
N ARG A 104 2.63 17.84 16.12
CA ARG A 104 1.90 18.41 14.97
C ARG A 104 2.85 18.83 13.86
N LYS A 105 3.99 19.43 14.19
CA LYS A 105 5.03 19.81 13.22
C LYS A 105 5.65 18.59 12.56
N ALA A 106 6.01 17.56 13.32
CA ALA A 106 6.55 16.30 12.79
C ALA A 106 5.55 15.61 11.86
N LEU A 107 4.27 15.49 12.26
CA LEU A 107 3.21 14.95 11.42
C LEU A 107 3.06 15.72 10.11
N LYS A 108 3.04 17.06 10.17
CA LYS A 108 2.94 17.91 8.98
C LYS A 108 4.11 17.70 8.01
N VAL A 109 5.35 17.63 8.53
CA VAL A 109 6.54 17.41 7.70
C VAL A 109 6.51 16.03 7.06
N CYS A 110 6.20 14.98 7.83
CA CYS A 110 6.12 13.61 7.33
C CYS A 110 5.00 13.42 6.29
N ARG A 111 3.82 14.02 6.51
CA ARG A 111 2.72 13.99 5.54
C ARG A 111 3.12 14.72 4.25
N LYS A 112 3.69 15.93 4.35
CA LYS A 112 4.19 16.67 3.19
C LYS A 112 5.26 15.88 2.42
N TYR A 113 6.19 15.23 3.11
CA TYR A 113 7.19 14.38 2.46
C TYR A 113 6.55 13.23 1.67
N ALA A 114 5.51 12.61 2.21
CA ALA A 114 4.78 11.53 1.54
C ALA A 114 3.94 12.04 0.35
N ASP A 115 3.25 13.18 0.50
CA ASP A 115 2.45 13.81 -0.56
C ASP A 115 3.33 14.25 -1.73
N ASP A 116 4.53 14.79 -1.44
CA ASP A 116 5.52 15.22 -2.44
C ASP A 116 6.47 14.08 -2.89
N PHE A 117 6.14 12.81 -2.64
CA PHE A 117 7.10 11.70 -2.81
C PHE A 117 7.62 11.55 -4.24
N ALA A 118 6.83 11.84 -5.25
CA ALA A 118 7.28 11.80 -6.66
C ALA A 118 8.48 12.74 -6.88
N GLU A 119 8.41 13.95 -6.34
CA GLU A 119 9.49 14.93 -6.44
C GLU A 119 10.67 14.56 -5.53
N ASN A 120 10.40 14.09 -4.32
CA ASN A 120 11.43 13.61 -3.41
C ASN A 120 12.23 12.45 -4.01
N LYS A 121 11.55 11.54 -4.74
CA LYS A 121 12.19 10.45 -5.49
C LYS A 121 13.02 10.98 -6.66
N ARG A 122 12.50 11.93 -7.43
CA ARG A 122 13.24 12.53 -8.55
C ARG A 122 14.55 13.18 -8.11
N LEU A 123 14.56 13.75 -6.89
CA LEU A 123 15.73 14.42 -6.31
C LEU A 123 16.60 13.51 -5.43
N GLY A 124 16.18 12.29 -5.12
CA GLY A 124 16.86 11.43 -4.16
C GLY A 124 16.82 11.96 -2.71
N ARG A 125 15.79 12.77 -2.36
CA ARG A 125 15.71 13.47 -1.08
C ARG A 125 15.38 12.52 0.06
N CYS A 126 16.27 12.45 1.06
CA CYS A 126 16.14 11.59 2.24
C CYS A 126 15.42 12.28 3.41
N LEU A 127 14.97 11.48 4.39
CA LEU A 127 14.31 11.95 5.60
C LEU A 127 14.96 11.30 6.84
N LEU A 128 15.32 12.12 7.83
CA LEU A 128 15.93 11.69 9.08
C LEU A 128 14.94 11.93 10.23
N LEU A 129 14.52 10.87 10.93
CA LEU A 129 13.64 10.94 12.09
C LEU A 129 14.46 10.65 13.34
N LEU A 130 14.77 11.68 14.11
CA LEU A 130 15.76 11.64 15.18
C LEU A 130 15.16 12.02 16.54
N GLY A 131 15.62 11.38 17.61
CA GLY A 131 15.26 11.77 18.99
C GLY A 131 14.75 10.62 19.84
N MET A 132 14.17 10.94 21.00
CA MET A 132 13.87 10.00 22.09
C MET A 132 13.05 8.76 21.67
N PRO A 133 13.26 7.59 22.27
CA PRO A 133 12.47 6.40 22.00
C PRO A 133 11.01 6.59 22.45
N GLY A 134 10.08 5.90 21.76
CA GLY A 134 8.64 5.96 22.10
C GLY A 134 7.90 7.23 21.66
N THR A 135 8.54 8.12 20.90
CA THR A 135 7.98 9.39 20.44
C THR A 135 7.18 9.31 19.12
N GLY A 136 7.13 8.13 18.48
CA GLY A 136 6.32 7.89 17.27
C GLY A 136 7.07 7.98 15.94
N LYS A 137 8.40 7.96 15.92
CA LYS A 137 9.23 7.96 14.70
C LYS A 137 8.86 6.82 13.76
N THR A 138 8.89 5.58 14.24
CA THR A 138 8.54 4.39 13.45
C THR A 138 7.11 4.44 12.96
N HIS A 139 6.15 4.97 13.75
CA HIS A 139 4.77 5.17 13.32
C HIS A 139 4.70 6.08 12.08
N LEU A 140 5.33 7.26 12.14
CA LEU A 140 5.29 8.20 11.00
C LEU A 140 6.06 7.67 9.79
N ALA A 141 7.17 6.98 9.97
CA ALA A 141 7.90 6.36 8.87
C ALA A 141 7.07 5.27 8.16
N THR A 142 6.41 4.40 8.93
CA THR A 142 5.53 3.36 8.34
C THR A 142 4.27 3.95 7.72
N ALA A 143 3.74 5.06 8.26
CA ALA A 143 2.65 5.81 7.65
C ALA A 143 3.08 6.41 6.29
N ILE A 144 4.31 6.94 6.17
CA ILE A 144 4.86 7.39 4.88
C ILE A 144 4.91 6.22 3.89
N ALA A 145 5.50 5.07 4.29
CA ALA A 145 5.62 3.91 3.41
C ALA A 145 4.24 3.41 2.92
N GLY A 146 3.28 3.28 3.84
CA GLY A 146 1.90 2.92 3.49
C GLY A 146 1.28 3.90 2.51
N HIS A 147 1.40 5.21 2.78
CA HIS A 147 0.85 6.27 1.94
C HIS A 147 1.43 6.22 0.51
N VAL A 148 2.75 6.18 0.36
CA VAL A 148 3.38 6.21 -0.97
C VAL A 148 3.12 4.95 -1.79
N VAL A 149 3.06 3.78 -1.13
CA VAL A 149 2.72 2.51 -1.76
C VAL A 149 1.25 2.48 -2.18
N CYS A 150 0.32 3.00 -1.36
CA CYS A 150 -1.10 3.04 -1.69
C CYS A 150 -1.43 4.01 -2.84
N ASN A 151 -0.75 5.16 -2.89
CA ASN A 151 -1.08 6.22 -3.85
C ASN A 151 -0.37 6.08 -5.21
N SER A 152 0.60 5.18 -5.37
CA SER A 152 1.30 4.97 -6.65
C SER A 152 1.63 3.51 -6.89
N ALA A 153 1.10 2.94 -7.99
CA ALA A 153 1.34 1.54 -8.36
C ALA A 153 2.80 1.22 -8.68
N SER A 154 3.58 2.22 -9.12
CA SER A 154 4.99 2.07 -9.49
C SER A 154 5.96 2.27 -8.32
N VAL A 155 5.48 2.70 -7.15
CA VAL A 155 6.30 2.92 -5.98
C VAL A 155 6.34 1.67 -5.12
N THR A 156 7.56 1.22 -4.80
CA THR A 156 7.83 0.15 -3.83
C THR A 156 8.51 0.73 -2.59
N ALA A 157 8.28 0.12 -1.44
CA ALA A 157 8.95 0.50 -0.22
C ALA A 157 9.47 -0.74 0.51
N ALA A 158 10.49 -0.59 1.34
CA ALA A 158 10.97 -1.63 2.23
C ALA A 158 11.29 -1.06 3.61
N TYR A 159 10.93 -1.81 4.65
CA TYR A 159 11.30 -1.52 6.03
C TYR A 159 12.33 -2.54 6.49
N ARG A 160 13.43 -2.06 7.06
CA ARG A 160 14.48 -2.89 7.65
C ARG A 160 15.01 -2.21 8.92
N THR A 161 15.36 -3.00 9.91
CA THR A 161 16.25 -2.53 10.98
C THR A 161 17.70 -2.72 10.55
N VAL A 162 18.62 -2.02 11.18
CA VAL A 162 20.06 -2.25 10.94
C VAL A 162 20.40 -3.73 11.12
N SER A 163 19.91 -4.35 12.18
CA SER A 163 20.15 -5.78 12.45
C SER A 163 19.67 -6.68 11.31
N THR A 164 18.47 -6.44 10.76
CA THR A 164 17.94 -7.24 9.63
C THR A 164 18.71 -7.03 8.33
N ILE A 165 19.24 -5.83 8.08
CA ILE A 165 20.13 -5.55 6.95
C ILE A 165 21.42 -6.39 7.09
N LEU A 166 22.06 -6.33 8.27
CA LEU A 166 23.30 -7.06 8.52
C LEU A 166 23.10 -8.58 8.42
N GLN A 167 22.01 -9.11 8.97
CA GLN A 167 21.67 -10.52 8.86
C GLN A 167 21.44 -10.94 7.39
N PHE A 168 20.75 -10.11 6.63
CA PHE A 168 20.50 -10.39 5.22
C PHE A 168 21.80 -10.40 4.40
N VAL A 169 22.71 -9.42 4.60
CA VAL A 169 24.00 -9.43 3.91
C VAL A 169 24.89 -10.58 4.39
N LYS A 170 24.94 -10.87 5.70
CA LYS A 170 25.71 -12.01 6.22
C LYS A 170 25.21 -13.36 5.70
N GLY A 171 23.88 -13.50 5.51
CA GLY A 171 23.27 -14.71 4.96
C GLY A 171 23.80 -15.06 3.55
N SER A 172 24.27 -14.07 2.78
CA SER A 172 24.88 -14.32 1.47
C SER A 172 26.29 -14.92 1.52
N PHE A 173 26.91 -14.98 2.69
CA PHE A 173 28.27 -15.55 2.86
C PHE A 173 28.24 -17.06 3.12
N ASP A 174 27.06 -17.61 3.38
CA ASP A 174 26.92 -19.05 3.52
C ASP A 174 27.17 -19.74 2.19
N ARG A 175 27.80 -20.93 2.23
CA ARG A 175 28.06 -21.74 1.02
C ARG A 175 26.78 -22.27 0.38
N GLU A 176 25.71 -22.41 1.16
CA GLU A 176 24.39 -22.86 0.71
C GLU A 176 23.42 -21.69 0.49
N ALA A 177 23.92 -20.45 0.47
CA ALA A 177 23.07 -19.27 0.30
C ALA A 177 22.37 -19.30 -1.08
N GLU A 178 21.06 -19.04 -1.07
CA GLU A 178 20.25 -18.93 -2.30
C GLU A 178 20.53 -17.65 -3.11
N TYR A 179 21.29 -16.72 -2.55
CA TYR A 179 21.61 -15.40 -3.16
C TYR A 179 23.03 -14.96 -2.83
N THR A 180 23.61 -14.19 -3.72
CA THR A 180 24.95 -13.61 -3.57
C THR A 180 24.91 -12.29 -2.80
N GLU A 181 26.07 -11.84 -2.32
CA GLU A 181 26.23 -10.52 -1.68
C GLU A 181 25.76 -9.38 -2.61
N ALA A 182 26.10 -9.44 -3.89
CA ALA A 182 25.65 -8.46 -4.88
C ALA A 182 24.11 -8.40 -4.97
N GLN A 183 23.44 -9.55 -4.99
CA GLN A 183 21.99 -9.63 -4.99
C GLN A 183 21.37 -9.11 -3.69
N ALA A 184 22.04 -9.32 -2.54
CA ALA A 184 21.59 -8.76 -1.26
C ALA A 184 21.63 -7.23 -1.28
N PHE A 185 22.71 -6.63 -1.77
CA PHE A 185 22.82 -5.17 -1.94
C PHE A 185 21.82 -4.62 -2.97
N GLU A 186 21.65 -5.30 -4.10
CA GLU A 186 20.65 -4.94 -5.09
C GLU A 186 19.24 -4.91 -4.49
N ALA A 187 18.85 -5.95 -3.74
CA ALA A 187 17.56 -6.03 -3.07
C ALA A 187 17.33 -4.92 -2.03
N LEU A 188 18.38 -4.41 -1.38
CA LEU A 188 18.33 -3.28 -0.46
C LEU A 188 18.30 -1.93 -1.20
N CYS A 189 18.88 -1.85 -2.39
CA CYS A 189 18.93 -0.62 -3.18
C CYS A 189 17.72 -0.45 -4.11
N ALA A 190 17.07 -1.52 -4.57
CA ALA A 190 15.99 -1.51 -5.54
C ALA A 190 14.68 -0.80 -5.08
N PRO A 191 14.22 -0.89 -3.82
CA PRO A 191 12.98 -0.24 -3.41
C PRO A 191 13.02 1.27 -3.61
N SER A 192 11.92 1.84 -4.14
CA SER A 192 11.77 3.29 -4.33
C SER A 192 11.95 4.07 -3.02
N LEU A 193 11.57 3.48 -1.89
CA LEU A 193 11.78 4.00 -0.55
C LEU A 193 12.31 2.90 0.37
N LEU A 194 13.44 3.15 1.04
CA LEU A 194 13.96 2.27 2.10
C LEU A 194 13.84 2.99 3.44
N ILE A 195 13.27 2.31 4.44
CA ILE A 195 13.30 2.73 5.84
C ILE A 195 14.37 1.90 6.55
N ILE A 196 15.36 2.58 7.14
CA ILE A 196 16.37 1.97 7.99
C ILE A 196 16.08 2.40 9.43
N ASP A 197 15.62 1.49 10.25
CA ASP A 197 15.27 1.76 11.66
C ASP A 197 16.36 1.25 12.61
N GLU A 198 16.36 1.77 13.84
CA GLU A 198 17.27 1.42 14.93
C GLU A 198 18.75 1.77 14.65
N VAL A 199 18.99 2.79 13.84
CA VAL A 199 20.36 3.26 13.56
C VAL A 199 21.01 3.79 14.85
N GLY A 200 22.21 3.29 15.18
CA GLY A 200 22.96 3.67 16.36
C GLY A 200 22.36 3.13 17.69
N ALA A 201 21.56 2.07 17.63
CA ALA A 201 21.05 1.39 18.84
C ALA A 201 22.18 0.75 19.67
N THR A 202 23.25 0.35 18.99
CA THR A 202 24.49 -0.20 19.59
C THR A 202 25.70 0.52 18.99
N LYS A 203 26.88 0.35 19.61
CA LYS A 203 28.13 0.83 19.03
C LYS A 203 28.38 0.06 17.71
N PRO A 204 28.55 0.74 16.58
CA PRO A 204 28.69 0.07 15.30
C PRO A 204 30.03 -0.67 15.19
N THR A 205 30.02 -1.79 14.49
CA THR A 205 31.22 -2.50 14.04
C THR A 205 31.67 -1.99 12.66
N ASP A 206 32.93 -2.27 12.28
CA ASP A 206 33.42 -1.90 10.94
C ASP A 206 32.57 -2.53 9.83
N PHE A 207 32.12 -3.75 10.02
CA PHE A 207 31.21 -4.43 9.08
C PHE A 207 29.86 -3.72 8.96
N GLU A 208 29.29 -3.26 10.07
CA GLU A 208 28.06 -2.47 10.08
C GLU A 208 28.24 -1.15 9.32
N LEU A 209 29.30 -0.42 9.61
CA LEU A 209 29.62 0.85 8.93
C LEU A 209 29.82 0.63 7.41
N ALA A 210 30.58 -0.40 7.02
CA ALA A 210 30.81 -0.73 5.61
C ALA A 210 29.51 -1.14 4.88
N THR A 211 28.69 -1.95 5.53
CA THR A 211 27.40 -2.41 4.97
C THR A 211 26.43 -1.24 4.80
N LEU A 212 26.23 -0.43 5.84
CA LEU A 212 25.35 0.74 5.78
C LEU A 212 25.84 1.78 4.76
N PHE A 213 27.17 1.97 4.68
CA PHE A 213 27.75 2.83 3.66
C PHE A 213 27.42 2.32 2.26
N SER A 214 27.63 1.04 1.97
CA SER A 214 27.34 0.45 0.65
C SER A 214 25.86 0.59 0.26
N VAL A 215 24.93 0.38 1.21
CA VAL A 215 23.49 0.55 0.96
C VAL A 215 23.14 2.02 0.73
N ILE A 216 23.58 2.93 1.59
CA ILE A 216 23.25 4.36 1.49
C ILE A 216 23.88 4.97 0.24
N ASP A 217 25.13 4.62 -0.06
CA ASP A 217 25.84 5.08 -1.24
C ASP A 217 25.21 4.58 -2.54
N GLY A 218 24.91 3.28 -2.64
CA GLY A 218 24.24 2.72 -3.80
C GLY A 218 22.86 3.35 -4.05
N ARG A 219 22.12 3.67 -2.99
CA ARG A 219 20.83 4.35 -3.10
C ARG A 219 21.00 5.84 -3.49
N TYR A 220 21.97 6.51 -2.91
CA TYR A 220 22.31 7.88 -3.26
C TYR A 220 22.68 8.03 -4.74
N GLN A 221 23.55 7.17 -5.27
CA GLN A 221 23.94 7.16 -6.68
C GLN A 221 22.75 6.95 -7.63
N ASN A 222 21.72 6.22 -7.19
CA ASN A 222 20.53 5.94 -7.97
C ASN A 222 19.33 6.87 -7.64
N LEU A 223 19.57 7.97 -6.91
CA LEU A 223 18.54 8.90 -6.46
C LEU A 223 17.36 8.22 -5.75
N MET A 224 17.62 7.17 -4.97
CA MET A 224 16.61 6.44 -4.22
C MET A 224 16.48 6.97 -2.78
N PRO A 225 15.34 7.60 -2.41
CA PRO A 225 15.12 8.16 -1.07
C PRO A 225 15.27 7.11 0.02
N THR A 226 15.92 7.52 1.12
CA THR A 226 16.05 6.70 2.34
C THR A 226 15.50 7.46 3.54
N ILE A 227 14.70 6.78 4.37
CA ILE A 227 14.29 7.27 5.69
C ILE A 227 15.17 6.59 6.72
N VAL A 228 15.86 7.38 7.53
CA VAL A 228 16.67 6.89 8.65
C VAL A 228 15.96 7.23 9.95
N ILE A 229 15.79 6.22 10.82
CA ILE A 229 15.24 6.38 12.17
C ILE A 229 16.33 6.09 13.18
N SER A 230 16.54 7.04 14.09
CA SER A 230 17.53 6.90 15.16
C SER A 230 17.05 7.51 16.48
N ASN A 231 17.53 6.95 17.58
CA ASN A 231 17.37 7.55 18.90
C ASN A 231 18.46 8.57 19.23
N LEU A 232 19.42 8.72 18.36
CA LEU A 232 20.53 9.68 18.48
C LEU A 232 20.08 11.09 18.11
N LYS A 233 20.85 12.07 18.58
CA LYS A 233 20.78 13.44 18.08
C LYS A 233 21.49 13.55 16.73
N ALA A 234 21.25 14.65 16.01
CA ALA A 234 21.85 14.88 14.69
C ALA A 234 23.40 14.93 14.71
N GLU A 235 23.94 15.40 15.81
CA GLU A 235 25.38 15.54 16.05
C GLU A 235 26.06 14.19 16.32
N GLU A 236 25.31 13.19 16.77
CA GLU A 236 25.81 11.85 17.11
C GLU A 236 25.73 10.86 15.92
N LEU A 237 24.96 11.19 14.87
CA LEU A 237 24.80 10.32 13.69
C LEU A 237 26.11 9.98 12.98
N PRO A 238 27.10 10.89 12.83
CA PRO A 238 28.37 10.54 12.21
C PRO A 238 29.10 9.40 12.91
N GLY A 239 28.95 9.28 14.24
CA GLY A 239 29.51 8.17 15.01
C GLY A 239 28.85 6.82 14.75
N ALA A 240 27.57 6.82 14.32
CA ALA A 240 26.78 5.61 14.07
C ALA A 240 26.76 5.18 12.59
N LEU A 241 26.88 6.11 11.64
CA LEU A 241 26.79 5.86 10.21
C LEU A 241 28.07 6.17 9.43
N GLY A 242 29.00 6.91 10.03
CA GLY A 242 30.10 7.56 9.34
C GLY A 242 29.69 8.90 8.72
N GLU A 243 30.64 9.86 8.66
CA GLU A 243 30.39 11.21 8.14
C GLU A 243 29.87 11.20 6.69
N ARG A 244 30.45 10.37 5.83
CA ARG A 244 30.06 10.26 4.41
C ARG A 244 28.61 9.86 4.22
N CYS A 245 28.08 8.93 5.04
CA CYS A 245 26.68 8.54 4.97
C CYS A 245 25.77 9.70 5.35
N VAL A 246 26.11 10.41 6.44
CA VAL A 246 25.30 11.54 6.92
C VAL A 246 25.30 12.67 5.91
N ASP A 247 26.41 12.93 5.25
CA ASP A 247 26.53 13.94 4.19
C ASP A 247 25.60 13.61 3.01
N ARG A 248 25.65 12.38 2.49
CA ARG A 248 24.74 11.90 1.42
C ARG A 248 23.27 11.98 1.78
N LEU A 249 22.93 11.64 3.03
CA LEU A 249 21.55 11.71 3.51
C LEU A 249 21.02 13.15 3.63
N ARG A 250 21.90 14.13 3.78
CA ARG A 250 21.55 15.57 3.85
C ARG A 250 21.57 16.27 2.50
N GLU A 251 22.29 15.72 1.56
CA GLU A 251 22.37 16.27 0.20
C GLU A 251 20.99 16.31 -0.48
N ASN A 252 20.85 17.07 -1.53
CA ASN A 252 19.60 17.24 -2.29
C ASN A 252 18.40 17.75 -1.44
N GLY A 253 18.67 18.42 -0.32
CA GLY A 253 17.65 18.95 0.57
C GLY A 253 17.05 17.90 1.51
N GLY A 254 17.88 16.94 1.95
CA GLY A 254 17.48 15.97 2.99
C GLY A 254 16.92 16.67 4.23
N VAL A 255 15.80 16.16 4.75
CA VAL A 255 15.06 16.78 5.85
C VAL A 255 15.31 16.02 7.15
N ALA A 256 15.64 16.74 8.23
CA ALA A 256 15.73 16.18 9.57
C ALA A 256 14.56 16.64 10.44
N VAL A 257 13.86 15.69 11.05
CA VAL A 257 12.75 15.95 11.98
C VAL A 257 13.17 15.48 13.37
N ARG A 258 13.11 16.39 14.35
CA ARG A 258 13.44 16.10 15.75
C ARG A 258 12.21 15.64 16.49
N PHE A 259 12.38 14.61 17.33
CA PHE A 259 11.39 14.01 18.21
C PHE A 259 11.86 14.13 19.65
N ASP A 260 11.72 15.34 20.22
CA ASP A 260 12.29 15.76 21.52
C ASP A 260 11.26 15.84 22.66
N TRP A 261 10.07 15.27 22.46
CA TRP A 261 9.01 15.18 23.48
C TRP A 261 9.07 13.86 24.27
N SER A 262 8.33 13.79 25.37
CA SER A 262 8.23 12.60 26.23
C SER A 262 7.64 11.40 25.50
N SER A 263 8.07 10.19 25.91
CA SER A 263 7.61 8.92 25.37
C SER A 263 6.15 8.63 25.72
N LYS A 264 5.33 8.31 24.73
CA LYS A 264 3.95 7.81 24.96
C LYS A 264 3.90 6.43 25.66
N ARG A 265 5.03 5.70 25.70
CA ARG A 265 5.10 4.38 26.36
C ARG A 265 5.13 4.50 27.88
N SER A 266 5.58 5.63 28.44
CA SER A 266 5.61 5.90 29.87
C SER A 266 4.26 6.36 30.44
N GLU A 267 3.28 6.66 29.58
CA GLU A 267 1.93 7.06 29.99
C GLU A 267 0.96 5.88 30.19
N VAL A 268 1.38 4.65 29.91
CA VAL A 268 0.60 3.44 30.26
C VAL A 268 0.64 3.30 31.78
N ARG A 269 -0.41 3.80 32.45
CA ARG A 269 -0.62 3.61 33.87
C ARG A 269 -0.73 2.11 34.15
N HIS A 270 -0.01 1.65 35.13
CA HIS A 270 -0.32 0.43 35.85
C HIS A 270 -1.55 0.73 36.72
N ASP A 271 -2.73 0.34 36.23
CA ASP A 271 -3.93 0.16 37.07
C ASP A 271 -3.89 -1.22 37.66
#